data_ad1c9c463712276ab48773271eead403
#
_entry.id   ad1c9c463712276ab48773271eead403
#
_cell.length_a   1.000
_cell.length_b   1.000
_cell.length_c   1.000
_cell.angle_alpha   90.00
_cell.angle_beta   90.00
_cell.angle_gamma   90.00
#
_symmetry.space_group_name_H-M   'P 1'
#
loop_
_entity.id
_entity.type
_entity.pdbx_description
1 polymer ?
#
loop_
_entity_poly.entity_id
_entity_poly.type
_entity_poly.pdbx_seq_one_letter_code
_entity_poly.pdbx_strand_id
1 'polypeptide(L)'
;MIFSKFFHLSREGSKTIMQAGIWLAVFNLAALLPVVLLAMVSESMMTKHFAGDGGNIPLLPYAAALLVILTVMFLTYKVAYHKEYLTSGQEEYKLRMELADKLRRLPLSFFGMRDLSDVTGIIMDDVQTMSHVLSQSAAELIGGILTGIVALVVLFIYDWQLALYLAVCMPVVLLVMALSRKISEGTNKKNRSKKLDVSAGLQEYLENIKLLRTTEAMGDYQQGLCKKVKHIIPGLVLYELLAGLSISISYNVMRVGLGLVILFGSGMLAAGEITLFKFLIFLYAAVRIYEPLTSACEHLGDFIASLVGAGRVSALLVEPEQGGSEDIIVDRFDIRFDHVRFAYNHEEVLRDVSFTAKQGEITALVGPSGSGKSTLARLAARFWDVQSGSVSLGGVDLRQIAPEELLKNYSIVFQDVVLFNDSIYNNIKIGREDATEEEVYAAAKLAACDEFIHRLPDGYQTVIGENGKTLSGGERQRLSIARAFLKNAPVILLDESTASIDPENETKIQQAIGRLIQNKTVLIIAHKLRTVAGCDKIVVLDSGSVAEEGTHETLMEQKGLYYKLYTLQSESLVWKVRA
;
A
#
# COMPACT_ATOMS: atom_id res chain seq x y z
N MET A 1 -18.44 4.58 16.12
CA MET A 1 -17.46 3.65 16.74
C MET A 1 -17.13 2.42 15.88
N ILE A 2 -18.09 1.78 15.19
CA ILE A 2 -17.82 0.61 14.33
C ILE A 2 -16.89 1.00 13.18
N PHE A 3 -17.19 2.04 12.41
CA PHE A 3 -16.37 2.49 11.28
C PHE A 3 -14.96 2.94 11.69
N SER A 4 -14.80 3.65 12.81
CA SER A 4 -13.47 4.08 13.28
C SER A 4 -12.57 2.89 13.66
N LYS A 5 -13.15 1.78 14.13
CA LYS A 5 -12.38 0.61 14.53
C LYS A 5 -11.93 -0.25 13.34
N PHE A 6 -12.77 -0.37 12.31
CA PHE A 6 -12.48 -1.24 11.17
C PHE A 6 -11.81 -0.52 10.00
N PHE A 7 -12.08 0.78 9.80
CA PHE A 7 -11.59 1.56 8.66
C PHE A 7 -10.58 2.64 9.04
N HIS A 8 -10.08 2.65 10.28
CA HIS A 8 -9.16 3.68 10.79
C HIS A 8 -9.63 5.13 10.59
N LEU A 9 -10.96 5.32 10.56
CA LEU A 9 -11.53 6.65 10.41
C LEU A 9 -11.37 7.49 11.68
N SER A 10 -11.21 8.78 11.49
CA SER A 10 -11.29 9.74 12.59
C SER A 10 -12.66 9.64 13.29
N ARG A 11 -12.73 10.05 14.56
CA ARG A 11 -14.01 10.10 15.29
C ARG A 11 -15.03 11.00 14.59
N GLU A 12 -14.56 12.11 14.02
CA GLU A 12 -15.39 13.06 13.26
C GLU A 12 -15.85 12.44 11.94
N GLY A 13 -14.96 11.82 11.15
CA GLY A 13 -15.30 11.14 9.92
C GLY A 13 -16.34 10.04 10.13
N SER A 14 -16.15 9.18 11.14
CA SER A 14 -17.12 8.14 11.50
C SER A 14 -18.50 8.71 11.88
N LYS A 15 -18.53 9.83 12.62
CA LYS A 15 -19.77 10.52 12.99
C LYS A 15 -20.47 11.14 11.76
N THR A 16 -19.70 11.73 10.87
CA THR A 16 -20.23 12.39 9.66
C THR A 16 -20.81 11.39 8.67
N ILE A 17 -20.17 10.22 8.48
CA ILE A 17 -20.71 9.14 7.64
C ILE A 17 -22.01 8.59 8.24
N MET A 18 -22.07 8.41 9.57
CA MET A 18 -23.31 8.01 10.25
C MET A 18 -24.43 9.05 10.03
N GLN A 19 -24.10 10.34 10.12
CA GLN A 19 -25.05 11.42 9.84
C GLN A 19 -25.51 11.42 8.36
N ALA A 20 -24.61 11.14 7.42
CA ALA A 20 -24.95 10.99 6.00
C ALA A 20 -26.01 9.88 5.81
N GLY A 21 -25.81 8.71 6.42
CA GLY A 21 -26.79 7.63 6.38
C GLY A 21 -28.15 8.00 7.02
N ILE A 22 -28.14 8.75 8.12
CA ILE A 22 -29.39 9.26 8.72
C ILE A 22 -30.10 10.24 7.77
N TRP A 23 -29.38 11.18 7.15
CA TRP A 23 -29.97 12.11 6.19
C TRP A 23 -30.50 11.41 4.93
N LEU A 24 -29.81 10.34 4.50
CA LEU A 24 -30.28 9.50 3.41
C LEU A 24 -31.56 8.72 3.81
N ALA A 25 -31.67 8.24 5.04
CA ALA A 25 -32.90 7.65 5.55
C ALA A 25 -34.06 8.67 5.57
N VAL A 26 -33.78 9.92 5.99
CA VAL A 26 -34.79 11.01 5.92
C VAL A 26 -35.20 11.28 4.48
N PHE A 27 -34.25 11.30 3.53
CA PHE A 27 -34.58 11.42 2.10
C PHE A 27 -35.45 10.27 1.61
N ASN A 28 -35.09 9.02 1.92
CA ASN A 28 -35.86 7.83 1.52
C ASN A 28 -37.28 7.82 2.11
N LEU A 29 -37.43 8.26 3.36
CA LEU A 29 -38.73 8.41 4.00
C LEU A 29 -39.55 9.57 3.35
N ALA A 30 -38.89 10.69 3.03
CA ALA A 30 -39.53 11.78 2.30
C ALA A 30 -39.99 11.33 0.89
N ALA A 31 -39.27 10.41 0.26
CA ALA A 31 -39.64 9.82 -1.03
C ALA A 31 -40.89 8.93 -0.97
N LEU A 32 -41.40 8.60 0.22
CA LEU A 32 -42.70 7.97 0.40
C LEU A 32 -43.88 8.99 0.35
N LEU A 33 -43.63 10.28 0.58
CA LEU A 33 -44.68 11.31 0.58
C LEU A 33 -45.34 11.49 -0.78
N PRO A 34 -44.66 11.49 -1.93
CA PRO A 34 -45.31 11.48 -3.25
C PRO A 34 -46.27 10.30 -3.45
N VAL A 35 -45.94 9.14 -2.83
CA VAL A 35 -46.80 7.94 -2.86
C VAL A 35 -48.11 8.18 -2.12
N VAL A 36 -48.04 8.79 -0.93
CA VAL A 36 -49.24 9.16 -0.16
C VAL A 36 -50.09 10.18 -0.94
N LEU A 37 -49.43 11.19 -1.55
CA LEU A 37 -50.10 12.18 -2.38
C LEU A 37 -50.80 11.52 -3.57
N LEU A 38 -50.14 10.56 -4.24
CA LEU A 38 -50.73 9.82 -5.34
C LEU A 38 -51.95 8.99 -4.89
N ALA A 39 -51.86 8.34 -3.72
CA ALA A 39 -53.01 7.61 -3.16
C ALA A 39 -54.19 8.52 -2.87
N MET A 40 -53.97 9.73 -2.31
CA MET A 40 -55.00 10.73 -2.05
C MET A 40 -55.68 11.23 -3.33
N VAL A 41 -54.87 11.49 -4.37
CA VAL A 41 -55.41 11.89 -5.69
C VAL A 41 -56.23 10.76 -6.31
N SER A 42 -55.71 9.53 -6.27
CA SER A 42 -56.38 8.35 -6.81
C SER A 42 -57.71 8.09 -6.10
N GLU A 43 -57.77 8.18 -4.78
CA GLU A 43 -59.00 8.04 -4.00
C GLU A 43 -60.00 9.15 -4.34
N SER A 44 -59.55 10.40 -4.39
CA SER A 44 -60.41 11.54 -4.76
C SER A 44 -61.01 11.39 -6.15
N MET A 45 -60.21 10.89 -7.13
CA MET A 45 -60.69 10.62 -8.50
C MET A 45 -61.76 9.51 -8.51
N MET A 46 -61.48 8.40 -7.84
CA MET A 46 -62.40 7.26 -7.83
C MET A 46 -63.70 7.59 -7.10
N THR A 47 -63.63 8.26 -5.96
CA THR A 47 -64.83 8.66 -5.18
C THR A 47 -65.72 9.57 -5.97
N LYS A 48 -65.17 10.56 -6.66
CA LYS A 48 -65.97 11.48 -7.53
C LYS A 48 -66.54 10.78 -8.74
N HIS A 49 -65.77 9.88 -9.36
CA HIS A 49 -66.25 9.11 -10.51
C HIS A 49 -67.43 8.21 -10.15
N PHE A 50 -67.34 7.47 -9.01
CA PHE A 50 -68.46 6.63 -8.55
C PHE A 50 -69.65 7.42 -8.02
N ALA A 51 -69.43 8.67 -7.54
CA ALA A 51 -70.54 9.55 -7.11
C ALA A 51 -71.27 10.21 -8.29
N GLY A 52 -70.83 10.03 -9.54
CA GLY A 52 -71.43 10.66 -10.71
C GLY A 52 -71.22 12.18 -10.78
N ASP A 53 -70.39 12.72 -9.92
CA ASP A 53 -70.07 14.13 -9.85
C ASP A 53 -68.86 14.42 -10.77
N GLY A 54 -69.16 14.91 -11.99
CA GLY A 54 -68.17 15.30 -13.00
C GLY A 54 -67.31 16.52 -12.60
N GLY A 55 -67.19 16.78 -11.29
CA GLY A 55 -66.48 17.93 -10.74
C GLY A 55 -64.99 17.88 -10.95
N ASN A 56 -64.40 19.01 -11.36
CA ASN A 56 -62.93 19.18 -11.48
C ASN A 56 -62.24 18.95 -10.16
N ILE A 57 -61.15 18.10 -10.17
CA ILE A 57 -60.27 17.96 -9.04
C ILE A 57 -59.40 19.22 -8.96
N PRO A 58 -59.26 19.85 -7.79
CA PRO A 58 -58.38 21.00 -7.65
C PRO A 58 -56.92 20.52 -7.73
N LEU A 59 -56.30 20.57 -8.93
CA LEU A 59 -54.94 20.11 -9.16
C LEU A 59 -53.89 21.02 -8.51
N LEU A 60 -54.18 22.31 -8.31
CA LEU A 60 -53.27 23.32 -7.81
C LEU A 60 -52.70 22.99 -6.42
N PRO A 61 -53.48 22.61 -5.38
CA PRO A 61 -52.96 22.25 -4.07
C PRO A 61 -52.10 20.98 -4.10
N TYR A 62 -52.43 20.00 -4.93
CA TYR A 62 -51.60 18.79 -5.07
C TYR A 62 -50.26 19.09 -5.76
N ALA A 63 -50.27 19.97 -6.78
CA ALA A 63 -49.05 20.44 -7.43
C ALA A 63 -48.16 21.24 -6.47
N ALA A 64 -48.76 22.12 -5.65
CA ALA A 64 -48.02 22.85 -4.62
C ALA A 64 -47.42 21.92 -3.55
N ALA A 65 -48.18 20.94 -3.08
CA ALA A 65 -47.68 19.92 -2.14
C ALA A 65 -46.51 19.11 -2.72
N LEU A 66 -46.63 18.69 -3.99
CA LEU A 66 -45.58 17.96 -4.69
C LEU A 66 -44.29 18.79 -4.79
N LEU A 67 -44.40 20.09 -5.11
CA LEU A 67 -43.24 20.99 -5.20
C LEU A 67 -42.55 21.14 -3.85
N VAL A 68 -43.29 21.25 -2.75
CA VAL A 68 -42.73 21.26 -1.39
C VAL A 68 -42.00 19.96 -1.07
N ILE A 69 -42.61 18.82 -1.37
CA ILE A 69 -42.01 17.49 -1.15
C ILE A 69 -40.72 17.36 -1.94
N LEU A 70 -40.70 17.70 -3.23
CA LEU A 70 -39.51 17.65 -4.07
C LEU A 70 -38.38 18.57 -3.53
N THR A 71 -38.75 19.74 -3.01
CA THR A 71 -37.78 20.67 -2.39
C THR A 71 -37.17 20.05 -1.14
N VAL A 72 -37.99 19.43 -0.28
CA VAL A 72 -37.49 18.72 0.93
C VAL A 72 -36.58 17.55 0.54
N MET A 73 -36.98 16.76 -0.44
CA MET A 73 -36.14 15.66 -0.96
C MET A 73 -34.81 16.18 -1.49
N PHE A 74 -34.82 17.24 -2.28
CA PHE A 74 -33.57 17.83 -2.80
C PHE A 74 -32.63 18.32 -1.68
N LEU A 75 -33.17 19.02 -0.68
CA LEU A 75 -32.38 19.55 0.43
C LEU A 75 -31.80 18.43 1.30
N THR A 76 -32.59 17.40 1.62
CA THR A 76 -32.13 16.26 2.44
C THR A 76 -31.07 15.45 1.72
N TYR A 77 -31.29 15.18 0.41
CA TYR A 77 -30.29 14.47 -0.41
C TYR A 77 -29.01 15.28 -0.56
N LYS A 78 -29.09 16.59 -0.82
CA LYS A 78 -27.93 17.47 -0.90
C LYS A 78 -27.08 17.42 0.38
N VAL A 79 -27.71 17.41 1.56
CA VAL A 79 -26.99 17.34 2.84
C VAL A 79 -26.32 15.96 3.01
N ALA A 80 -27.04 14.87 2.68
CA ALA A 80 -26.48 13.52 2.75
C ALA A 80 -25.25 13.39 1.83
N TYR A 81 -25.41 13.73 0.57
CA TYR A 81 -24.37 13.68 -0.45
C TYR A 81 -23.11 14.49 -0.08
N HIS A 82 -23.33 15.74 0.38
CA HIS A 82 -22.22 16.60 0.77
C HIS A 82 -21.41 16.02 1.94
N LYS A 83 -22.11 15.46 2.95
CA LYS A 83 -21.45 14.83 4.10
C LYS A 83 -20.71 13.56 3.72
N GLU A 84 -21.25 12.75 2.84
CA GLU A 84 -20.68 11.49 2.41
C GLU A 84 -19.41 11.68 1.57
N TYR A 85 -19.51 12.40 0.47
CA TYR A 85 -18.41 12.54 -0.49
C TYR A 85 -17.23 13.39 0.02
N LEU A 86 -17.50 14.52 0.66
CA LEU A 86 -16.40 15.35 1.18
C LEU A 86 -15.67 14.67 2.32
N THR A 87 -16.40 14.00 3.21
CA THR A 87 -15.76 13.31 4.34
C THR A 87 -14.93 12.13 3.88
N SER A 88 -15.43 11.35 2.92
CA SER A 88 -14.68 10.21 2.39
C SER A 88 -13.36 10.64 1.76
N GLY A 89 -13.33 11.67 0.92
CA GLY A 89 -12.09 12.18 0.32
C GLY A 89 -11.11 12.75 1.34
N GLN A 90 -11.60 13.43 2.39
CA GLN A 90 -10.75 13.94 3.47
C GLN A 90 -10.14 12.82 4.31
N GLU A 91 -10.90 11.79 4.64
CA GLU A 91 -10.40 10.64 5.42
C GLU A 91 -9.44 9.79 4.58
N GLU A 92 -9.68 9.62 3.27
CA GLU A 92 -8.74 8.99 2.35
C GLU A 92 -7.39 9.70 2.34
N TYR A 93 -7.39 11.03 2.21
CA TYR A 93 -6.17 11.84 2.25
C TYR A 93 -5.42 11.66 3.57
N LYS A 94 -6.12 11.75 4.72
CA LYS A 94 -5.52 11.56 6.04
C LYS A 94 -4.90 10.18 6.19
N LEU A 95 -5.61 9.13 5.75
CA LEU A 95 -5.11 7.76 5.84
C LEU A 95 -3.87 7.53 4.98
N ARG A 96 -3.84 8.09 3.76
CA ARG A 96 -2.64 8.03 2.92
C ARG A 96 -1.45 8.77 3.53
N MET A 97 -1.68 9.92 4.15
CA MET A 97 -0.63 10.66 4.85
C MET A 97 -0.12 9.91 6.07
N GLU A 98 -1.02 9.29 6.86
CA GLU A 98 -0.65 8.45 8.01
C GLU A 98 0.17 7.23 7.57
N LEU A 99 -0.23 6.56 6.48
CA LEU A 99 0.53 5.45 5.90
C LEU A 99 1.89 5.91 5.38
N ALA A 100 1.99 7.06 4.72
CA ALA A 100 3.25 7.60 4.24
C ALA A 100 4.21 7.93 5.41
N ASP A 101 3.69 8.55 6.49
CA ASP A 101 4.48 8.82 7.70
C ASP A 101 4.89 7.51 8.40
N LYS A 102 3.98 6.52 8.44
CA LYS A 102 4.30 5.19 8.96
C LYS A 102 5.43 4.53 8.18
N LEU A 103 5.38 4.54 6.83
CA LEU A 103 6.45 3.97 6.00
C LEU A 103 7.80 4.62 6.27
N ARG A 104 7.84 5.92 6.49
CA ARG A 104 9.06 6.66 6.84
C ARG A 104 9.71 6.15 8.13
N ARG A 105 8.90 5.72 9.12
CA ARG A 105 9.36 5.24 10.43
C ARG A 105 9.63 3.74 10.50
N LEU A 106 9.23 2.99 9.46
CA LEU A 106 9.50 1.56 9.43
C LEU A 106 10.99 1.27 9.23
N PRO A 107 11.51 0.17 9.81
CA PRO A 107 12.88 -0.24 9.60
C PRO A 107 13.14 -0.55 8.12
N LEU A 108 14.36 -0.25 7.64
CA LEU A 108 14.73 -0.56 6.26
C LEU A 108 14.67 -2.06 5.94
N SER A 109 14.80 -2.92 6.96
CA SER A 109 14.58 -4.36 6.87
C SER A 109 13.18 -4.73 6.37
N PHE A 110 12.16 -3.97 6.73
CA PHE A 110 10.79 -4.18 6.27
C PHE A 110 10.69 -4.20 4.74
N PHE A 111 11.35 -3.23 4.09
CA PHE A 111 11.36 -3.12 2.62
C PHE A 111 12.20 -4.21 1.94
N GLY A 112 13.14 -4.82 2.65
CA GLY A 112 13.93 -5.95 2.14
C GLY A 112 13.24 -7.31 2.28
N MET A 113 12.25 -7.43 3.17
CA MET A 113 11.53 -8.67 3.45
C MET A 113 10.13 -8.74 2.82
N ARG A 114 9.56 -7.61 2.44
CA ARG A 114 8.24 -7.51 1.79
C ARG A 114 8.36 -7.09 0.35
N ASP A 115 7.45 -7.61 -0.45
CA ASP A 115 7.29 -7.17 -1.84
C ASP A 115 6.73 -5.72 -1.85
N LEU A 116 7.48 -4.81 -2.48
CA LEU A 116 7.08 -3.41 -2.64
C LEU A 116 5.77 -3.26 -3.42
N SER A 117 5.46 -4.20 -4.31
CA SER A 117 4.19 -4.20 -5.04
C SER A 117 3.00 -4.45 -4.12
N ASP A 118 3.15 -5.30 -3.08
CA ASP A 118 2.10 -5.51 -2.06
C ASP A 118 1.88 -4.25 -1.22
N VAL A 119 2.94 -3.59 -0.78
CA VAL A 119 2.85 -2.32 -0.02
C VAL A 119 2.20 -1.23 -0.87
N THR A 120 2.60 -1.11 -2.13
CA THR A 120 1.99 -0.16 -3.08
C THR A 120 0.50 -0.46 -3.28
N GLY A 121 0.14 -1.74 -3.43
CA GLY A 121 -1.25 -2.19 -3.53
C GLY A 121 -2.09 -1.84 -2.30
N ILE A 122 -1.51 -1.93 -1.09
CA ILE A 122 -2.21 -1.50 0.14
C ILE A 122 -2.52 0.00 0.09
N ILE A 123 -1.54 0.84 -0.27
CA ILE A 123 -1.68 2.30 -0.24
C ILE A 123 -2.57 2.82 -1.37
N MET A 124 -2.46 2.23 -2.56
CA MET A 124 -3.17 2.71 -3.75
C MET A 124 -4.55 2.05 -3.88
N ASP A 125 -4.60 0.71 -3.90
CA ASP A 125 -5.82 -0.03 -4.24
C ASP A 125 -6.72 -0.26 -3.02
N ASP A 126 -6.16 -0.70 -1.87
CA ASP A 126 -6.98 -0.98 -0.70
C ASP A 126 -7.57 0.30 -0.10
N VAL A 127 -6.76 1.36 0.04
CA VAL A 127 -7.24 2.67 0.53
C VAL A 127 -8.29 3.24 -0.41
N GLN A 128 -8.11 3.14 -1.73
CA GLN A 128 -9.09 3.59 -2.71
C GLN A 128 -10.40 2.77 -2.61
N THR A 129 -10.31 1.45 -2.46
CA THR A 129 -11.48 0.59 -2.27
C THR A 129 -12.23 0.93 -0.99
N MET A 130 -11.51 1.19 0.10
CA MET A 130 -12.10 1.65 1.35
C MET A 130 -12.82 3.01 1.18
N SER A 131 -12.18 3.96 0.50
CA SER A 131 -12.77 5.28 0.22
C SER A 131 -14.03 5.17 -0.64
N HIS A 132 -14.00 4.34 -1.68
CA HIS A 132 -15.16 4.08 -2.54
C HIS A 132 -16.34 3.50 -1.74
N VAL A 133 -16.10 2.53 -0.89
CA VAL A 133 -17.14 1.94 -0.02
C VAL A 133 -17.69 2.96 0.97
N LEU A 134 -16.85 3.82 1.52
CA LEU A 134 -17.27 4.86 2.45
C LEU A 134 -18.07 5.96 1.76
N SER A 135 -17.78 6.26 0.48
CA SER A 135 -18.43 7.32 -0.31
C SER A 135 -19.69 6.88 -1.07
N GLN A 136 -19.92 5.57 -1.21
CA GLN A 136 -21.07 5.08 -1.98
C GLN A 136 -21.90 4.03 -1.22
N SER A 137 -21.26 3.20 -0.41
CA SER A 137 -21.94 2.04 0.17
C SER A 137 -22.33 2.22 1.63
N ALA A 138 -21.57 3.00 2.40
CA ALA A 138 -21.78 3.09 3.85
C ALA A 138 -23.08 3.86 4.21
N ALA A 139 -23.35 4.99 3.54
CA ALA A 139 -24.55 5.76 3.79
C ALA A 139 -25.80 5.04 3.24
N GLU A 140 -25.68 4.40 2.06
CA GLU A 140 -26.77 3.60 1.48
C GLU A 140 -27.14 2.41 2.37
N LEU A 141 -26.16 1.73 2.93
CA LEU A 141 -26.38 0.62 3.87
C LEU A 141 -27.12 1.10 5.14
N ILE A 142 -26.63 2.17 5.77
CA ILE A 142 -27.23 2.73 6.98
C ILE A 142 -28.62 3.29 6.66
N GLY A 143 -28.71 4.09 5.61
CA GLY A 143 -29.93 4.74 5.16
C GLY A 143 -31.03 3.74 4.79
N GLY A 144 -30.67 2.72 4.02
CA GLY A 144 -31.60 1.67 3.59
C GLY A 144 -32.13 0.83 4.74
N ILE A 145 -31.26 0.38 5.66
CA ILE A 145 -31.67 -0.38 6.84
C ILE A 145 -32.58 0.48 7.75
N LEU A 146 -32.18 1.71 8.03
CA LEU A 146 -32.95 2.61 8.89
C LEU A 146 -34.33 2.94 8.29
N THR A 147 -34.37 3.23 6.98
CA THR A 147 -35.60 3.44 6.25
C THR A 147 -36.52 2.24 6.30
N GLY A 148 -35.98 1.03 6.06
CA GLY A 148 -36.74 -0.22 6.11
C GLY A 148 -37.33 -0.47 7.48
N ILE A 149 -36.58 -0.29 8.55
CA ILE A 149 -37.08 -0.46 9.93
C ILE A 149 -38.19 0.55 10.25
N VAL A 150 -37.96 1.85 9.98
CA VAL A 150 -38.92 2.90 10.29
C VAL A 150 -40.22 2.73 9.47
N ALA A 151 -40.08 2.48 8.17
CA ALA A 151 -41.23 2.30 7.29
C ALA A 151 -42.05 1.06 7.68
N LEU A 152 -41.41 -0.06 8.01
CA LEU A 152 -42.13 -1.23 8.49
C LEU A 152 -42.87 -0.97 9.81
N VAL A 153 -42.22 -0.32 10.77
CA VAL A 153 -42.86 0.02 12.06
C VAL A 153 -44.10 0.88 11.82
N VAL A 154 -44.01 1.89 10.96
CA VAL A 154 -45.15 2.74 10.60
C VAL A 154 -46.26 1.94 9.94
N LEU A 155 -45.93 1.03 8.99
CA LEU A 155 -46.92 0.19 8.35
C LEU A 155 -47.56 -0.82 9.31
N PHE A 156 -46.81 -1.40 10.26
CA PHE A 156 -47.35 -2.28 11.31
C PHE A 156 -48.35 -1.56 12.24
N ILE A 157 -48.07 -0.29 12.57
CA ILE A 157 -49.01 0.54 13.36
C ILE A 157 -50.27 0.86 12.55
N TYR A 158 -50.12 1.07 11.24
CA TYR A 158 -51.25 1.44 10.38
C TYR A 158 -52.15 0.25 10.06
N ASP A 159 -51.60 -0.92 9.71
CA ASP A 159 -52.30 -2.20 9.56
C ASP A 159 -51.31 -3.37 9.69
N TRP A 160 -51.41 -4.12 10.77
CA TRP A 160 -50.47 -5.20 11.07
C TRP A 160 -50.56 -6.39 10.11
N GLN A 161 -51.78 -6.68 9.56
CA GLN A 161 -52.01 -7.82 8.68
C GLN A 161 -51.35 -7.59 7.32
N LEU A 162 -51.62 -6.43 6.71
CA LEU A 162 -50.99 -6.06 5.44
C LEU A 162 -49.48 -5.87 5.57
N ALA A 163 -49.03 -5.31 6.69
CA ALA A 163 -47.58 -5.16 6.97
C ALA A 163 -46.87 -6.52 7.11
N LEU A 164 -47.55 -7.53 7.68
CA LEU A 164 -46.99 -8.88 7.79
C LEU A 164 -46.74 -9.51 6.42
N TYR A 165 -47.67 -9.34 5.45
CA TYR A 165 -47.47 -9.83 4.08
C TYR A 165 -46.25 -9.21 3.39
N LEU A 166 -45.93 -7.95 3.67
CA LEU A 166 -44.71 -7.32 3.20
C LEU A 166 -43.46 -7.85 3.94
N ALA A 167 -43.56 -7.98 5.26
CA ALA A 167 -42.42 -8.34 6.09
C ALA A 167 -41.98 -9.79 5.90
N VAL A 168 -42.87 -10.72 5.54
CA VAL A 168 -42.57 -12.16 5.45
C VAL A 168 -41.48 -12.50 4.42
N CYS A 169 -41.30 -11.66 3.40
CA CYS A 169 -40.26 -11.83 2.38
C CYS A 169 -38.87 -11.47 2.87
N MET A 170 -38.71 -10.63 3.89
CA MET A 170 -37.42 -10.16 4.38
C MET A 170 -36.52 -11.26 4.97
N PRO A 171 -37.00 -12.15 5.84
CA PRO A 171 -36.18 -13.25 6.34
C PRO A 171 -35.66 -14.16 5.21
N VAL A 172 -36.48 -14.35 4.15
CA VAL A 172 -36.08 -15.15 2.99
C VAL A 172 -34.94 -14.49 2.23
N VAL A 173 -35.01 -13.19 2.02
CA VAL A 173 -33.93 -12.40 1.39
C VAL A 173 -32.64 -12.47 2.20
N LEU A 174 -32.74 -12.26 3.51
CA LEU A 174 -31.58 -12.36 4.40
C LEU A 174 -30.94 -13.77 4.37
N LEU A 175 -31.76 -14.82 4.30
CA LEU A 175 -31.28 -16.19 4.15
C LEU A 175 -30.56 -16.40 2.82
N VAL A 176 -31.15 -15.95 1.70
CA VAL A 176 -30.54 -16.05 0.37
C VAL A 176 -29.19 -15.34 0.34
N MET A 177 -29.11 -14.15 0.91
CA MET A 177 -27.86 -13.40 0.98
C MET A 177 -26.81 -14.08 1.85
N ALA A 178 -27.18 -14.60 3.00
CA ALA A 178 -26.27 -15.32 3.89
C ALA A 178 -25.70 -16.58 3.24
N LEU A 179 -26.53 -17.34 2.52
CA LEU A 179 -26.10 -18.53 1.76
C LEU A 179 -25.18 -18.15 0.60
N SER A 180 -25.56 -17.17 -0.20
CA SER A 180 -24.75 -16.67 -1.32
C SER A 180 -23.38 -16.20 -0.85
N ARG A 181 -23.32 -15.45 0.25
CA ARG A 181 -22.07 -15.00 0.85
C ARG A 181 -21.14 -16.15 1.19
N LYS A 182 -21.65 -17.16 1.89
CA LYS A 182 -20.83 -18.33 2.29
C LYS A 182 -20.22 -19.06 1.09
N ILE A 183 -20.96 -19.18 -0.02
CA ILE A 183 -20.49 -19.80 -1.26
C ILE A 183 -19.48 -18.90 -1.97
N SER A 184 -19.76 -17.60 -2.07
CA SER A 184 -18.92 -16.61 -2.75
C SER A 184 -17.56 -16.41 -2.06
N GLU A 185 -17.49 -16.42 -0.72
CA GLU A 185 -16.23 -16.31 0.02
C GLU A 185 -15.23 -17.42 -0.34
N GLY A 186 -15.70 -18.66 -0.45
CA GLY A 186 -14.88 -19.80 -0.84
C GLY A 186 -14.32 -19.66 -2.27
N THR A 187 -15.17 -19.23 -3.20
CA THR A 187 -14.81 -19.01 -4.61
C THR A 187 -13.85 -17.82 -4.76
N ASN A 188 -14.09 -16.74 -4.03
CA ASN A 188 -13.26 -15.54 -4.09
C ASN A 188 -11.83 -15.79 -3.60
N LYS A 189 -11.63 -16.54 -2.50
CA LYS A 189 -10.29 -16.92 -2.02
C LYS A 189 -9.50 -17.69 -3.08
N LYS A 190 -10.12 -18.66 -3.75
CA LYS A 190 -9.48 -19.43 -4.84
C LYS A 190 -9.16 -18.56 -6.05
N ASN A 191 -10.07 -17.67 -6.43
CA ASN A 191 -9.87 -16.78 -7.57
C ASN A 191 -8.76 -15.76 -7.29
N ARG A 192 -8.66 -15.24 -6.05
CA ARG A 192 -7.62 -14.30 -5.65
C ARG A 192 -6.22 -14.92 -5.79
N SER A 193 -6.00 -16.14 -5.28
CA SER A 193 -4.72 -16.84 -5.44
C SER A 193 -4.35 -16.99 -6.92
N LYS A 194 -5.29 -17.43 -7.75
CA LYS A 194 -5.05 -17.57 -9.21
C LYS A 194 -4.79 -16.23 -9.90
N LYS A 195 -5.45 -15.14 -9.45
CA LYS A 195 -5.22 -13.80 -9.99
C LYS A 195 -3.80 -13.31 -9.66
N LEU A 196 -3.32 -13.57 -8.44
CA LEU A 196 -1.93 -13.28 -8.06
C LEU A 196 -0.94 -14.09 -8.91
N ASP A 197 -1.20 -15.39 -9.16
CA ASP A 197 -0.36 -16.24 -10.02
C ASP A 197 -0.29 -15.73 -11.47
N VAL A 198 -1.39 -15.17 -11.98
CA VAL A 198 -1.42 -14.56 -13.33
C VAL A 198 -0.65 -13.25 -13.32
N SER A 199 -0.83 -12.41 -12.30
CA SER A 199 -0.11 -11.13 -12.18
C SER A 199 1.39 -11.34 -12.05
N ALA A 200 1.82 -12.27 -11.19
CA ALA A 200 3.23 -12.65 -11.04
C ALA A 200 3.81 -13.19 -12.37
N GLY A 201 3.08 -14.06 -13.08
CA GLY A 201 3.52 -14.55 -14.38
C GLY A 201 3.60 -13.47 -15.46
N LEU A 202 2.72 -12.47 -15.43
CA LEU A 202 2.79 -11.33 -16.34
C LEU A 202 4.00 -10.44 -16.02
N GLN A 203 4.26 -10.19 -14.75
CA GLN A 203 5.43 -9.43 -14.31
C GLN A 203 6.72 -10.14 -14.73
N GLU A 204 6.84 -11.43 -14.44
CA GLU A 204 7.99 -12.26 -14.87
C GLU A 204 8.20 -12.22 -16.39
N TYR A 205 7.11 -12.27 -17.16
CA TYR A 205 7.14 -12.16 -18.63
C TYR A 205 7.72 -10.81 -19.08
N LEU A 206 7.29 -9.70 -18.45
CA LEU A 206 7.74 -8.35 -18.80
C LEU A 206 9.20 -8.13 -18.38
N GLU A 207 9.59 -8.55 -17.20
CA GLU A 207 10.97 -8.42 -16.70
C GLU A 207 11.97 -9.21 -17.55
N ASN A 208 11.59 -10.41 -17.99
CA ASN A 208 12.46 -11.30 -18.75
C ASN A 208 12.22 -11.27 -20.27
N ILE A 209 11.51 -10.27 -20.81
CA ILE A 209 11.14 -10.23 -22.23
C ILE A 209 12.35 -10.27 -23.17
N LYS A 210 13.48 -9.67 -22.77
CA LYS A 210 14.73 -9.72 -23.55
C LYS A 210 15.30 -11.14 -23.60
N LEU A 211 15.34 -11.82 -22.46
CA LEU A 211 15.81 -13.21 -22.37
C LEU A 211 14.91 -14.14 -23.18
N LEU A 212 13.58 -14.01 -23.03
CA LEU A 212 12.62 -14.85 -23.76
C LEU A 212 12.72 -14.67 -25.27
N ARG A 213 13.04 -13.46 -25.76
CA ARG A 213 13.30 -13.20 -27.18
C ARG A 213 14.61 -13.81 -27.68
N THR A 214 15.68 -13.72 -26.88
CA THR A 214 17.00 -14.23 -27.29
C THR A 214 17.09 -15.75 -27.24
N THR A 215 16.25 -16.41 -26.42
CA THR A 215 16.19 -17.87 -26.30
C THR A 215 15.07 -18.50 -27.12
N GLU A 216 14.32 -17.71 -27.92
CA GLU A 216 13.15 -18.16 -28.71
C GLU A 216 12.02 -18.80 -27.88
N ALA A 217 12.07 -18.67 -26.54
CA ALA A 217 11.11 -19.28 -25.60
C ALA A 217 9.80 -18.48 -25.43
N MET A 218 9.64 -17.38 -26.18
CA MET A 218 8.51 -16.44 -26.03
C MET A 218 7.15 -17.12 -26.29
N GLY A 219 7.08 -18.01 -27.30
CA GLY A 219 5.84 -18.70 -27.65
C GLY A 219 5.35 -19.66 -26.57
N ASP A 220 6.27 -20.43 -26.01
CA ASP A 220 5.94 -21.41 -24.97
C ASP A 220 5.52 -20.71 -23.67
N TYR A 221 6.22 -19.65 -23.29
CA TYR A 221 5.88 -18.87 -22.11
C TYR A 221 4.52 -18.18 -22.25
N GLN A 222 4.24 -17.58 -23.41
CA GLN A 222 2.95 -16.97 -23.72
C GLN A 222 1.81 -18.00 -23.67
N GLN A 223 2.00 -19.20 -24.20
CA GLN A 223 1.01 -20.27 -24.10
C GLN A 223 0.77 -20.68 -22.64
N GLY A 224 1.82 -20.78 -21.84
CA GLY A 224 1.73 -21.04 -20.39
C GLY A 224 0.90 -19.98 -19.67
N LEU A 225 1.17 -18.69 -19.94
CA LEU A 225 0.44 -17.56 -19.36
C LEU A 225 -1.03 -17.58 -19.82
N CYS A 226 -1.31 -17.80 -21.11
CA CYS A 226 -2.66 -17.94 -21.62
C CYS A 226 -3.44 -19.10 -20.97
N LYS A 227 -2.78 -20.22 -20.66
CA LYS A 227 -3.40 -21.34 -19.91
C LYS A 227 -3.76 -20.88 -18.48
N LYS A 228 -2.87 -20.17 -17.76
CA LYS A 228 -3.16 -19.62 -16.44
C LYS A 228 -4.37 -18.68 -16.50
N VAL A 229 -4.41 -17.75 -17.47
CA VAL A 229 -5.55 -16.82 -17.67
C VAL A 229 -6.84 -17.59 -17.96
N LYS A 230 -6.82 -18.55 -18.90
CA LYS A 230 -8.01 -19.37 -19.19
C LYS A 230 -8.51 -20.15 -17.98
N HIS A 231 -7.63 -20.58 -17.09
CA HIS A 231 -7.98 -21.35 -15.90
C HIS A 231 -8.66 -20.51 -14.80
N ILE A 232 -8.49 -19.18 -14.80
CA ILE A 232 -9.16 -18.29 -13.83
C ILE A 232 -10.58 -17.91 -14.29
N ILE A 233 -10.83 -17.82 -15.62
CA ILE A 233 -12.10 -17.35 -16.19
C ILE A 233 -13.33 -18.07 -15.62
N PRO A 234 -13.39 -19.42 -15.56
CA PRO A 234 -14.57 -20.11 -15.02
C PRO A 234 -14.87 -19.74 -13.57
N GLY A 235 -13.83 -19.53 -12.77
CA GLY A 235 -13.98 -19.12 -11.38
C GLY A 235 -14.50 -17.68 -11.25
N LEU A 236 -14.05 -16.75 -12.10
CA LEU A 236 -14.55 -15.38 -12.14
C LEU A 236 -16.01 -15.35 -12.60
N VAL A 237 -16.32 -16.06 -13.69
CA VAL A 237 -17.71 -16.17 -14.20
C VAL A 237 -18.64 -16.75 -13.13
N LEU A 238 -18.21 -17.82 -12.44
CA LEU A 238 -19.01 -18.40 -11.37
C LEU A 238 -19.25 -17.41 -10.21
N TYR A 239 -18.22 -16.65 -9.83
CA TYR A 239 -18.35 -15.63 -8.80
C TYR A 239 -19.38 -14.54 -9.18
N GLU A 240 -19.27 -13.98 -10.40
CA GLU A 240 -20.19 -12.97 -10.91
C GLU A 240 -21.63 -13.52 -11.06
N LEU A 241 -21.78 -14.77 -11.54
CA LEU A 241 -23.10 -15.41 -11.63
C LEU A 241 -23.73 -15.59 -10.25
N LEU A 242 -22.97 -16.04 -9.25
CA LEU A 242 -23.49 -16.22 -7.89
C LEU A 242 -23.89 -14.89 -7.27
N ALA A 243 -23.08 -13.83 -7.46
CA ALA A 243 -23.41 -12.48 -6.98
C ALA A 243 -24.66 -11.94 -7.68
N GLY A 244 -24.70 -11.95 -9.00
CA GLY A 244 -25.82 -11.46 -9.78
C GLY A 244 -27.14 -12.24 -9.54
N LEU A 245 -27.05 -13.58 -9.43
CA LEU A 245 -28.21 -14.40 -9.10
C LEU A 245 -28.74 -14.12 -7.71
N SER A 246 -27.89 -13.91 -6.71
CA SER A 246 -28.35 -13.61 -5.35
C SER A 246 -29.09 -12.28 -5.27
N ILE A 247 -28.58 -11.26 -5.93
CA ILE A 247 -29.25 -9.94 -6.04
C ILE A 247 -30.58 -10.10 -6.77
N SER A 248 -30.59 -10.76 -7.93
CA SER A 248 -31.80 -10.98 -8.73
C SER A 248 -32.86 -11.78 -7.98
N ILE A 249 -32.48 -12.84 -7.29
CA ILE A 249 -33.40 -13.63 -6.45
C ILE A 249 -33.97 -12.78 -5.32
N SER A 250 -33.14 -12.01 -4.63
CA SER A 250 -33.56 -11.13 -3.54
C SER A 250 -34.59 -10.10 -4.03
N TYR A 251 -34.33 -9.50 -5.19
CA TYR A 251 -35.24 -8.55 -5.85
C TYR A 251 -36.59 -9.19 -6.17
N ASN A 252 -36.59 -10.39 -6.75
CA ASN A 252 -37.83 -11.09 -7.11
C ASN A 252 -38.59 -11.61 -5.88
N VAL A 253 -37.89 -12.08 -4.84
CA VAL A 253 -38.54 -12.47 -3.58
C VAL A 253 -39.23 -11.30 -2.91
N MET A 254 -38.62 -10.12 -2.88
CA MET A 254 -39.31 -8.91 -2.37
C MET A 254 -40.56 -8.56 -3.18
N ARG A 255 -40.53 -8.72 -4.51
CA ARG A 255 -41.75 -8.49 -5.36
C ARG A 255 -42.87 -9.48 -5.09
N VAL A 256 -42.57 -10.68 -4.57
CA VAL A 256 -43.62 -11.61 -4.09
C VAL A 256 -44.43 -10.98 -2.95
N GLY A 257 -43.80 -10.20 -2.07
CA GLY A 257 -44.50 -9.44 -1.03
C GLY A 257 -45.56 -8.49 -1.58
N LEU A 258 -45.26 -7.80 -2.69
CA LEU A 258 -46.27 -7.00 -3.42
C LEU A 258 -47.43 -7.89 -3.92
N GLY A 259 -47.12 -9.05 -4.49
CA GLY A 259 -48.12 -10.03 -4.92
C GLY A 259 -49.01 -10.51 -3.77
N LEU A 260 -48.45 -10.74 -2.58
CA LEU A 260 -49.20 -11.12 -1.39
C LEU A 260 -50.15 -9.99 -0.93
N VAL A 261 -49.68 -8.74 -0.94
CA VAL A 261 -50.53 -7.56 -0.64
C VAL A 261 -51.67 -7.45 -1.63
N ILE A 262 -51.44 -7.67 -2.92
CA ILE A 262 -52.50 -7.66 -3.95
C ILE A 262 -53.52 -8.78 -3.69
N LEU A 263 -53.04 -10.01 -3.49
CA LEU A 263 -53.88 -11.19 -3.34
C LEU A 263 -54.78 -11.11 -2.08
N PHE A 264 -54.15 -10.91 -0.92
CA PHE A 264 -54.88 -10.89 0.36
C PHE A 264 -55.55 -9.56 0.62
N GLY A 265 -54.91 -8.43 0.26
CA GLY A 265 -55.46 -7.10 0.44
C GLY A 265 -56.70 -6.84 -0.44
N SER A 266 -56.75 -7.38 -1.68
CA SER A 266 -57.96 -7.31 -2.50
C SER A 266 -59.14 -8.09 -1.88
N GLY A 267 -58.84 -9.26 -1.27
CA GLY A 267 -59.85 -10.02 -0.51
C GLY A 267 -60.41 -9.24 0.69
N MET A 268 -59.54 -8.62 1.48
CA MET A 268 -59.92 -7.78 2.62
C MET A 268 -60.70 -6.54 2.19
N LEU A 269 -60.36 -5.94 1.04
CA LEU A 269 -61.10 -4.82 0.44
C LEU A 269 -62.49 -5.24 0.01
N ALA A 270 -62.62 -6.39 -0.65
CA ALA A 270 -63.90 -6.95 -1.07
C ALA A 270 -64.80 -7.34 0.12
N ALA A 271 -64.21 -7.78 1.22
CA ALA A 271 -64.92 -8.05 2.48
C ALA A 271 -65.30 -6.77 3.25
N GLY A 272 -64.84 -5.60 2.85
CA GLY A 272 -65.09 -4.33 3.54
C GLY A 272 -64.26 -4.15 4.84
N GLU A 273 -63.24 -4.97 5.05
CA GLU A 273 -62.37 -4.91 6.25
C GLU A 273 -61.39 -3.73 6.18
N ILE A 274 -60.99 -3.32 4.96
CA ILE A 274 -60.08 -2.19 4.72
C ILE A 274 -60.67 -1.21 3.71
N THR A 275 -60.25 0.06 3.80
CA THR A 275 -60.61 1.08 2.82
C THR A 275 -59.74 1.00 1.56
N LEU A 276 -60.28 1.47 0.45
CA LEU A 276 -59.53 1.58 -0.82
C LEU A 276 -58.23 2.40 -0.63
N PHE A 277 -58.31 3.48 0.13
CA PHE A 277 -57.12 4.31 0.44
C PHE A 277 -56.03 3.53 1.17
N LYS A 278 -56.43 2.75 2.18
CA LYS A 278 -55.48 1.89 2.93
C LYS A 278 -54.83 0.87 2.01
N PHE A 279 -55.60 0.21 1.15
CA PHE A 279 -55.09 -0.74 0.16
C PHE A 279 -54.10 -0.10 -0.82
N LEU A 280 -54.41 1.07 -1.38
CA LEU A 280 -53.54 1.81 -2.29
C LEU A 280 -52.25 2.26 -1.62
N ILE A 281 -52.29 2.72 -0.35
CA ILE A 281 -51.08 3.05 0.39
C ILE A 281 -50.13 1.84 0.51
N PHE A 282 -50.65 0.67 0.90
CA PHE A 282 -49.84 -0.54 1.02
C PHE A 282 -49.29 -1.00 -0.33
N LEU A 283 -50.08 -0.89 -1.40
CA LEU A 283 -49.65 -1.24 -2.75
C LEU A 283 -48.45 -0.37 -3.22
N TYR A 284 -48.59 0.94 -3.05
CA TYR A 284 -47.56 1.89 -3.47
C TYR A 284 -46.34 1.85 -2.52
N ALA A 285 -46.57 1.71 -1.21
CA ALA A 285 -45.53 1.60 -0.22
C ALA A 285 -44.67 0.35 -0.44
N ALA A 286 -45.29 -0.78 -0.83
CA ALA A 286 -44.55 -2.01 -1.16
C ALA A 286 -43.53 -1.80 -2.27
N VAL A 287 -43.85 -1.03 -3.30
CA VAL A 287 -42.91 -0.74 -4.39
C VAL A 287 -41.72 0.10 -3.90
N ARG A 288 -41.99 1.08 -3.04
CA ARG A 288 -40.93 2.06 -2.64
C ARG A 288 -40.10 1.64 -1.46
N ILE A 289 -40.59 0.81 -0.52
CA ILE A 289 -39.84 0.35 0.66
C ILE A 289 -38.77 -0.67 0.30
N TYR A 290 -39.04 -1.49 -0.71
CA TYR A 290 -38.08 -2.52 -1.12
C TYR A 290 -36.83 -1.96 -1.78
N GLU A 291 -36.91 -0.81 -2.43
CA GLU A 291 -35.80 -0.19 -3.16
C GLU A 291 -34.60 0.16 -2.25
N PRO A 292 -34.74 0.91 -1.13
CA PRO A 292 -33.65 1.18 -0.21
C PRO A 292 -33.09 -0.08 0.48
N LEU A 293 -33.97 -1.07 0.75
CA LEU A 293 -33.56 -2.33 1.36
C LEU A 293 -32.72 -3.18 0.40
N THR A 294 -33.08 -3.22 -0.87
CA THR A 294 -32.33 -3.94 -1.89
C THR A 294 -30.97 -3.28 -2.11
N SER A 295 -30.95 -1.94 -2.22
CA SER A 295 -29.71 -1.15 -2.30
C SER A 295 -28.79 -1.44 -1.10
N ALA A 296 -29.31 -1.43 0.12
CA ALA A 296 -28.53 -1.78 1.31
C ALA A 296 -27.96 -3.21 1.23
N CYS A 297 -28.72 -4.14 0.66
CA CYS A 297 -28.26 -5.51 0.47
C CYS A 297 -27.13 -5.61 -0.58
N GLU A 298 -27.18 -4.88 -1.67
CA GLU A 298 -26.13 -4.80 -2.69
C GLU A 298 -24.84 -4.25 -2.09
N HIS A 299 -24.92 -3.14 -1.39
CA HIS A 299 -23.77 -2.48 -0.77
C HIS A 299 -23.17 -3.23 0.42
N LEU A 300 -23.90 -4.16 1.03
CA LEU A 300 -23.36 -5.02 2.10
C LEU A 300 -22.22 -5.90 1.59
N GLY A 301 -22.29 -6.37 0.35
CA GLY A 301 -21.24 -7.16 -0.29
C GLY A 301 -19.92 -6.40 -0.41
N ASP A 302 -19.99 -5.19 -0.95
CA ASP A 302 -18.84 -4.30 -1.13
C ASP A 302 -18.22 -3.89 0.22
N PHE A 303 -19.07 -3.58 1.20
CA PHE A 303 -18.66 -3.26 2.55
C PHE A 303 -17.83 -4.38 3.18
N ILE A 304 -18.30 -5.62 3.07
CA ILE A 304 -17.60 -6.79 3.62
C ILE A 304 -16.29 -7.07 2.86
N ALA A 305 -16.29 -6.91 1.53
CA ALA A 305 -15.09 -7.08 0.75
C ALA A 305 -14.00 -6.07 1.12
N SER A 306 -14.38 -4.83 1.41
CA SER A 306 -13.44 -3.77 1.82
C SER A 306 -12.83 -3.99 3.21
N LEU A 307 -13.46 -4.77 4.11
CA LEU A 307 -12.90 -5.13 5.41
C LEU A 307 -11.59 -5.92 5.28
N VAL A 308 -11.39 -6.65 4.20
CA VAL A 308 -10.13 -7.38 3.95
C VAL A 308 -8.99 -6.39 3.67
N GLY A 309 -9.25 -5.37 2.84
CA GLY A 309 -8.30 -4.28 2.58
C GLY A 309 -8.00 -3.49 3.86
N ALA A 310 -9.04 -3.14 4.62
CA ALA A 310 -8.92 -2.46 5.91
C ALA A 310 -8.05 -3.27 6.91
N GLY A 311 -8.17 -4.60 6.91
CA GLY A 311 -7.31 -5.47 7.71
C GLY A 311 -5.82 -5.39 7.31
N ARG A 312 -5.51 -5.29 6.01
CA ARG A 312 -4.13 -5.12 5.53
C ARG A 312 -3.55 -3.76 5.86
N VAL A 313 -4.36 -2.70 5.70
CA VAL A 313 -4.00 -1.34 6.13
C VAL A 313 -3.71 -1.31 7.63
N SER A 314 -4.59 -1.93 8.44
CA SER A 314 -4.40 -2.05 9.89
C SER A 314 -3.10 -2.80 10.24
N ALA A 315 -2.81 -3.89 9.56
CA ALA A 315 -1.58 -4.65 9.78
C ALA A 315 -0.33 -3.80 9.49
N LEU A 316 -0.36 -2.98 8.43
CA LEU A 316 0.73 -2.08 8.10
C LEU A 316 0.91 -0.96 9.14
N LEU A 317 -0.19 -0.38 9.65
CA LEU A 317 -0.14 0.67 10.68
C LEU A 317 0.36 0.16 12.04
N VAL A 318 0.12 -1.11 12.37
CA VAL A 318 0.55 -1.75 13.62
C VAL A 318 1.97 -2.32 13.54
N GLU A 319 2.57 -2.37 12.34
CA GLU A 319 3.94 -2.85 12.16
C GLU A 319 4.91 -2.12 13.10
N PRO A 320 5.82 -2.82 13.81
CA PRO A 320 6.72 -2.19 14.76
C PRO A 320 7.67 -1.20 14.09
N GLU A 321 7.82 -0.02 14.71
CA GLU A 321 8.77 1.01 14.29
C GLU A 321 10.11 0.80 14.99
N GLN A 322 11.20 1.25 14.36
CA GLN A 322 12.48 1.31 15.06
C GLN A 322 12.47 2.46 16.05
N GLY A 323 12.58 2.14 17.35
CA GLY A 323 12.69 3.13 18.41
C GLY A 323 14.07 3.78 18.47
N GLY A 324 14.21 4.77 19.33
CA GLY A 324 15.45 5.50 19.62
C GLY A 324 15.14 6.94 20.02
N SER A 325 16.11 7.62 20.64
CA SER A 325 16.00 9.03 20.98
C SER A 325 16.60 9.90 19.89
N GLU A 326 15.96 11.04 19.63
CA GLU A 326 16.46 12.08 18.74
C GLU A 326 17.48 13.00 19.42
N ASP A 327 17.55 12.98 20.77
CA ASP A 327 18.37 13.88 21.56
C ASP A 327 19.80 13.38 21.81
N ILE A 328 20.15 12.20 21.31
CA ILE A 328 21.48 11.61 21.54
C ILE A 328 22.49 12.18 20.55
N ILE A 329 23.42 12.96 21.07
CA ILE A 329 24.56 13.49 20.31
C ILE A 329 25.73 12.51 20.45
N VAL A 330 26.30 12.11 19.32
CA VAL A 330 27.47 11.23 19.26
C VAL A 330 28.70 12.07 18.94
N ASP A 331 29.66 12.13 19.88
CA ASP A 331 30.90 12.93 19.73
C ASP A 331 32.08 12.10 19.18
N ARG A 332 31.97 10.78 19.23
CA ARG A 332 32.98 9.83 18.73
C ARG A 332 32.37 8.94 17.68
N PHE A 333 33.17 8.53 16.70
CA PHE A 333 32.69 7.82 15.52
C PHE A 333 33.39 6.44 15.32
N ASP A 334 33.84 5.83 16.41
CA ASP A 334 34.29 4.43 16.40
C ASP A 334 33.05 3.51 16.36
N ILE A 335 33.07 2.51 15.47
CA ILE A 335 32.01 1.50 15.36
C ILE A 335 32.49 0.24 16.05
N ARG A 336 31.80 -0.22 17.10
CA ARG A 336 32.13 -1.44 17.82
C ARG A 336 31.02 -2.47 17.68
N PHE A 337 31.39 -3.66 17.24
CA PHE A 337 30.58 -4.86 17.30
C PHE A 337 31.03 -5.68 18.52
N ASP A 338 30.08 -6.11 19.35
CA ASP A 338 30.32 -6.80 20.61
C ASP A 338 29.41 -8.02 20.72
N HIS A 339 29.99 -9.21 20.53
CA HIS A 339 29.30 -10.50 20.54
C HIS A 339 28.02 -10.55 19.67
N VAL A 340 28.10 -10.00 18.46
CA VAL A 340 26.95 -9.85 17.57
C VAL A 340 26.56 -11.18 16.96
N ARG A 341 25.27 -11.55 17.14
CA ARG A 341 24.64 -12.65 16.41
C ARG A 341 23.46 -12.10 15.61
N PHE A 342 23.30 -12.61 14.40
CA PHE A 342 22.25 -12.16 13.52
C PHE A 342 21.79 -13.25 12.55
N ALA A 343 20.49 -13.36 12.36
CA ALA A 343 19.85 -14.23 11.39
C ALA A 343 18.83 -13.47 10.54
N TYR A 344 18.78 -13.76 9.24
CA TYR A 344 17.64 -13.41 8.42
C TYR A 344 16.58 -14.52 8.57
N ASN A 345 15.41 -14.17 9.12
CA ASN A 345 14.37 -15.15 9.46
C ASN A 345 14.90 -16.23 10.43
N HIS A 346 15.20 -17.42 9.92
CA HIS A 346 15.69 -18.57 10.71
C HIS A 346 17.11 -18.99 10.34
N GLU A 347 17.74 -18.32 9.36
CA GLU A 347 19.08 -18.64 8.90
C GLU A 347 20.11 -17.74 9.58
N GLU A 348 20.93 -18.32 10.47
CA GLU A 348 21.99 -17.59 11.20
C GLU A 348 23.13 -17.23 10.25
N VAL A 349 23.38 -15.92 10.07
CA VAL A 349 24.41 -15.38 9.18
C VAL A 349 25.63 -14.91 9.94
N LEU A 350 25.45 -14.38 11.15
CA LEU A 350 26.56 -13.94 12.02
C LEU A 350 26.53 -14.70 13.33
N ARG A 351 27.72 -15.21 13.72
CA ARG A 351 27.93 -16.10 14.86
C ARG A 351 29.00 -15.52 15.76
N ASP A 352 28.62 -14.69 16.74
CA ASP A 352 29.54 -14.14 17.75
C ASP A 352 30.65 -13.25 17.17
N VAL A 353 30.26 -12.24 16.40
CA VAL A 353 31.20 -11.29 15.76
C VAL A 353 31.55 -10.16 16.72
N SER A 354 32.83 -9.98 16.99
CA SER A 354 33.38 -8.90 17.83
C SER A 354 34.59 -8.26 17.17
N PHE A 355 34.54 -6.96 16.88
CA PHE A 355 35.65 -6.12 16.43
C PHE A 355 35.30 -4.64 16.57
N THR A 356 36.33 -3.78 16.41
CA THR A 356 36.15 -2.32 16.44
C THR A 356 36.77 -1.69 15.21
N ALA A 357 36.00 -0.90 14.46
CA ALA A 357 36.49 0.05 13.46
C ALA A 357 36.71 1.40 14.17
N LYS A 358 37.98 1.77 14.37
CA LYS A 358 38.31 2.96 15.15
C LYS A 358 38.09 4.24 14.36
N GLN A 359 37.81 5.31 15.08
CA GLN A 359 37.62 6.63 14.50
C GLN A 359 38.89 7.07 13.73
N GLY A 360 38.66 7.53 12.49
CA GLY A 360 39.75 8.01 11.62
C GLY A 360 40.53 6.92 10.91
N GLU A 361 40.25 5.61 11.16
CA GLU A 361 40.87 4.48 10.50
C GLU A 361 39.97 3.89 9.38
N ILE A 362 40.61 3.26 8.43
CA ILE A 362 39.98 2.50 7.36
C ILE A 362 39.97 1.03 7.74
N THR A 363 38.80 0.47 8.05
CA THR A 363 38.62 -0.95 8.35
C THR A 363 38.01 -1.66 7.15
N ALA A 364 38.70 -2.69 6.63
CA ALA A 364 38.20 -3.48 5.51
C ALA A 364 37.60 -4.81 5.98
N LEU A 365 36.43 -5.15 5.50
CA LEU A 365 35.78 -6.46 5.66
C LEU A 365 36.08 -7.33 4.45
N VAL A 366 36.74 -8.46 4.70
CA VAL A 366 37.20 -9.41 3.68
C VAL A 366 36.68 -10.81 3.99
N GLY A 367 36.55 -11.66 3.01
CA GLY A 367 36.14 -13.06 3.19
C GLY A 367 35.40 -13.63 1.98
N PRO A 368 35.09 -14.92 1.98
CA PRO A 368 34.32 -15.57 0.91
C PRO A 368 32.94 -14.97 0.72
N SER A 369 32.29 -15.26 -0.45
CA SER A 369 30.88 -14.92 -0.64
C SER A 369 30.04 -15.61 0.43
N GLY A 370 29.04 -14.88 0.98
CA GLY A 370 28.19 -15.42 2.04
C GLY A 370 28.78 -15.40 3.46
N SER A 371 30.00 -14.87 3.68
CA SER A 371 30.62 -14.81 5.01
C SER A 371 30.02 -13.76 5.96
N GLY A 372 29.04 -12.92 5.52
CA GLY A 372 28.34 -11.94 6.37
C GLY A 372 28.82 -10.50 6.24
N LYS A 373 29.75 -10.16 5.31
CA LYS A 373 30.30 -8.79 5.12
C LYS A 373 29.22 -7.72 4.92
N SER A 374 28.34 -7.92 3.96
CA SER A 374 27.27 -6.95 3.67
C SER A 374 26.23 -6.87 4.81
N THR A 375 26.06 -7.96 5.56
CA THR A 375 25.21 -7.97 6.76
C THR A 375 25.80 -7.09 7.85
N LEU A 376 27.12 -7.14 8.09
CA LEU A 376 27.79 -6.26 9.07
C LEU A 376 27.66 -4.78 8.69
N ALA A 377 27.86 -4.42 7.42
CA ALA A 377 27.68 -3.03 6.99
C ALA A 377 26.23 -2.54 7.18
N ARG A 378 25.24 -3.40 6.88
CA ARG A 378 23.83 -3.09 7.11
C ARG A 378 23.47 -2.97 8.59
N LEU A 379 24.09 -3.76 9.47
CA LEU A 379 23.94 -3.65 10.92
C LEU A 379 24.63 -2.39 11.46
N ALA A 380 25.81 -2.00 10.91
CA ALA A 380 26.48 -0.76 11.25
C ALA A 380 25.62 0.48 10.93
N ALA A 381 24.84 0.43 9.84
CA ALA A 381 23.87 1.47 9.47
C ALA A 381 22.51 1.32 10.17
N ARG A 382 22.36 0.32 11.04
CA ARG A 382 21.10 -0.02 11.69
C ARG A 382 19.93 -0.25 10.70
N PHE A 383 20.18 -0.87 9.55
CA PHE A 383 19.08 -1.30 8.67
C PHE A 383 18.31 -2.47 9.28
N TRP A 384 18.95 -3.21 10.18
CA TRP A 384 18.38 -4.23 11.06
C TRP A 384 18.92 -4.02 12.47
N ASP A 385 18.12 -4.35 13.46
CA ASP A 385 18.59 -4.45 14.84
C ASP A 385 19.18 -5.87 15.10
N VAL A 386 20.23 -5.95 15.89
CA VAL A 386 20.87 -7.23 16.24
C VAL A 386 19.98 -8.04 17.19
N GLN A 387 19.98 -9.36 17.02
CA GLN A 387 19.22 -10.28 17.88
C GLN A 387 19.93 -10.57 19.18
N SER A 388 21.27 -10.58 19.18
CA SER A 388 22.08 -10.75 20.38
C SER A 388 23.37 -9.95 20.25
N GLY A 389 23.94 -9.54 21.37
CA GLY A 389 25.08 -8.62 21.39
C GLY A 389 24.65 -7.16 21.17
N SER A 390 25.60 -6.33 20.79
CA SER A 390 25.36 -4.91 20.50
C SER A 390 26.27 -4.39 19.39
N VAL A 391 25.75 -3.39 18.65
CA VAL A 391 26.55 -2.52 17.78
C VAL A 391 26.47 -1.12 18.35
N SER A 392 27.60 -0.45 18.51
CA SER A 392 27.66 0.89 19.07
C SER A 392 28.44 1.85 18.18
N LEU A 393 28.06 3.13 18.21
CA LEU A 393 28.77 4.26 17.61
C LEU A 393 29.23 5.19 18.71
N GLY A 394 30.53 5.40 18.84
CA GLY A 394 31.10 6.23 19.92
C GLY A 394 30.79 5.74 21.33
N GLY A 395 30.52 4.45 21.51
CA GLY A 395 30.14 3.83 22.79
C GLY A 395 28.65 3.84 23.08
N VAL A 396 27.80 4.44 22.23
CA VAL A 396 26.33 4.44 22.35
C VAL A 396 25.76 3.31 21.51
N ASP A 397 24.94 2.43 22.11
CA ASP A 397 24.26 1.35 21.37
C ASP A 397 23.33 1.95 20.30
N LEU A 398 23.44 1.46 19.06
CA LEU A 398 22.66 1.99 17.93
C LEU A 398 21.15 1.94 18.17
N ARG A 399 20.67 0.97 18.95
CA ARG A 399 19.23 0.83 19.29
C ARG A 399 18.69 2.01 20.12
N GLN A 400 19.57 2.78 20.77
CA GLN A 400 19.18 3.94 21.55
C GLN A 400 19.03 5.21 20.71
N ILE A 401 19.64 5.28 19.51
CA ILE A 401 19.65 6.46 18.64
C ILE A 401 18.53 6.31 17.60
N ALA A 402 17.71 7.32 17.40
CA ALA A 402 16.71 7.29 16.32
C ALA A 402 17.40 7.05 14.95
N PRO A 403 16.83 6.19 14.06
CA PRO A 403 17.48 5.84 12.79
C PRO A 403 17.84 7.05 11.94
N GLU A 404 16.98 8.07 11.90
CA GLU A 404 17.21 9.30 11.14
C GLU A 404 18.40 10.08 11.70
N GLU A 405 18.53 10.20 13.03
CA GLU A 405 19.66 10.87 13.69
C GLU A 405 20.97 10.08 13.51
N LEU A 406 20.88 8.76 13.62
CA LEU A 406 22.03 7.91 13.35
C LEU A 406 22.55 8.10 11.92
N LEU A 407 21.66 8.05 10.93
CA LEU A 407 22.00 8.15 9.52
C LEU A 407 22.56 9.51 9.11
N LYS A 408 22.34 10.58 9.88
CA LYS A 408 23.02 11.88 9.66
C LYS A 408 24.55 11.72 9.75
N ASN A 409 25.02 10.80 10.59
CA ASN A 409 26.45 10.54 10.79
C ASN A 409 27.07 9.59 9.75
N TYR A 410 26.29 9.06 8.81
CA TYR A 410 26.74 8.09 7.82
C TYR A 410 26.61 8.62 6.40
N SER A 411 27.65 8.47 5.59
CA SER A 411 27.58 8.50 4.13
C SER A 411 27.75 7.06 3.61
N ILE A 412 26.79 6.59 2.81
CA ILE A 412 26.78 5.22 2.32
C ILE A 412 26.88 5.23 0.80
N VAL A 413 27.89 4.53 0.27
CA VAL A 413 28.05 4.29 -1.16
C VAL A 413 27.73 2.82 -1.41
N PHE A 414 26.56 2.57 -1.98
CA PHE A 414 26.08 1.22 -2.28
C PHE A 414 26.70 0.67 -3.56
N GLN A 415 26.75 -0.66 -3.65
CA GLN A 415 27.12 -1.38 -4.86
C GLN A 415 26.13 -1.06 -6.01
N ASP A 416 24.83 -1.19 -5.73
CA ASP A 416 23.76 -0.86 -6.65
C ASP A 416 23.31 0.58 -6.42
N VAL A 417 23.71 1.46 -7.34
CA VAL A 417 23.38 2.88 -7.25
C VAL A 417 21.95 3.12 -7.65
N VAL A 418 21.15 3.66 -6.74
CA VAL A 418 19.79 4.10 -7.01
C VAL A 418 19.79 5.59 -7.36
N LEU A 419 19.22 5.91 -8.53
CA LEU A 419 19.04 7.28 -9.02
C LEU A 419 17.56 7.54 -9.28
N PHE A 420 17.12 8.74 -8.94
CA PHE A 420 15.74 9.16 -9.16
C PHE A 420 15.55 9.69 -10.59
N ASN A 421 14.34 9.55 -11.11
CA ASN A 421 13.94 10.14 -12.39
C ASN A 421 13.83 11.67 -12.26
N ASP A 422 14.96 12.33 -12.17
CA ASP A 422 15.10 13.76 -11.95
C ASP A 422 16.41 14.26 -12.60
N SER A 423 16.70 15.55 -12.48
CA SER A 423 17.95 16.13 -12.96
C SER A 423 19.16 15.58 -12.21
N ILE A 424 20.34 15.64 -12.82
CA ILE A 424 21.61 15.31 -12.18
C ILE A 424 21.82 16.18 -10.94
N TYR A 425 21.50 17.47 -11.04
CA TYR A 425 21.59 18.43 -9.94
C TYR A 425 20.79 17.96 -8.72
N ASN A 426 19.50 17.65 -8.91
CA ASN A 426 18.62 17.17 -7.84
C ASN A 426 19.08 15.83 -7.28
N ASN A 427 19.56 14.93 -8.15
CA ASN A 427 20.12 13.66 -7.72
C ASN A 427 21.35 13.81 -6.82
N ILE A 428 22.21 14.80 -7.03
CA ILE A 428 23.34 15.09 -6.13
C ILE A 428 22.85 15.78 -4.85
N LYS A 429 21.91 16.72 -4.97
CA LYS A 429 21.38 17.54 -3.86
C LYS A 429 20.68 16.70 -2.77
N ILE A 430 20.18 15.50 -3.11
CA ILE A 430 19.67 14.52 -2.12
C ILE A 430 20.69 14.23 -1.00
N GLY A 431 21.99 14.37 -1.26
CA GLY A 431 23.01 14.19 -0.23
C GLY A 431 22.87 15.16 0.96
N ARG A 432 22.44 16.42 0.69
CA ARG A 432 22.13 17.44 1.69
C ARG A 432 21.15 18.46 1.10
N GLU A 433 19.94 18.52 1.61
CA GLU A 433 18.82 19.25 1.04
C GLU A 433 19.02 20.79 1.10
N ASP A 434 19.67 21.29 2.14
CA ASP A 434 20.00 22.70 2.36
C ASP A 434 21.29 23.18 1.66
N ALA A 435 21.92 22.31 0.85
CA ALA A 435 23.15 22.63 0.13
C ALA A 435 22.93 23.75 -0.90
N THR A 436 23.91 24.66 -0.97
CA THR A 436 23.95 25.69 -2.02
C THR A 436 24.32 25.09 -3.38
N GLU A 437 24.08 25.87 -4.43
CA GLU A 437 24.41 25.43 -5.80
C GLU A 437 25.92 25.22 -5.97
N GLU A 438 26.74 26.09 -5.38
CA GLU A 438 28.20 26.00 -5.41
C GLU A 438 28.71 24.73 -4.70
N GLU A 439 28.08 24.35 -3.57
CA GLU A 439 28.42 23.13 -2.85
C GLU A 439 28.10 21.86 -3.66
N VAL A 440 26.95 21.86 -4.37
CA VAL A 440 26.57 20.76 -5.27
C VAL A 440 27.59 20.61 -6.40
N TYR A 441 27.99 21.71 -7.03
CA TYR A 441 29.01 21.67 -8.09
C TYR A 441 30.38 21.28 -7.57
N ALA A 442 30.77 21.76 -6.38
CA ALA A 442 32.01 21.35 -5.75
C ALA A 442 32.05 19.84 -5.45
N ALA A 443 30.96 19.28 -4.91
CA ALA A 443 30.83 17.85 -4.65
C ALA A 443 30.91 17.03 -5.96
N ALA A 444 30.23 17.47 -7.02
CA ALA A 444 30.30 16.84 -8.33
C ALA A 444 31.72 16.83 -8.90
N LYS A 445 32.45 17.94 -8.77
CA LYS A 445 33.84 18.06 -9.21
C LYS A 445 34.78 17.13 -8.43
N LEU A 446 34.63 17.04 -7.10
CA LEU A 446 35.40 16.12 -6.26
C LEU A 446 35.17 14.66 -6.66
N ALA A 447 33.96 14.31 -7.07
CA ALA A 447 33.59 12.98 -7.56
C ALA A 447 33.93 12.76 -9.05
N ALA A 448 34.60 13.68 -9.71
CA ALA A 448 34.94 13.65 -11.15
C ALA A 448 33.69 13.50 -12.05
N CYS A 449 32.57 14.15 -11.69
CA CYS A 449 31.33 14.13 -12.47
C CYS A 449 31.33 15.20 -13.58
N ASP A 450 32.02 16.32 -13.39
CA ASP A 450 31.98 17.48 -14.30
C ASP A 450 32.26 17.09 -15.74
N GLU A 451 33.23 16.22 -15.99
CA GLU A 451 33.66 15.82 -17.31
C GLU A 451 32.54 15.23 -18.16
N PHE A 452 31.72 14.33 -17.58
CA PHE A 452 30.61 13.75 -18.32
C PHE A 452 29.37 14.64 -18.31
N ILE A 453 29.13 15.39 -17.21
CA ILE A 453 27.96 16.29 -17.10
C ILE A 453 28.01 17.38 -18.19
N HIS A 454 29.18 17.97 -18.42
CA HIS A 454 29.35 19.01 -19.49
C HIS A 454 29.19 18.48 -20.93
N ARG A 455 29.23 17.15 -21.12
CA ARG A 455 28.95 16.53 -22.45
C ARG A 455 27.45 16.35 -22.70
N LEU A 456 26.62 16.45 -21.64
CA LEU A 456 25.19 16.30 -21.78
C LEU A 456 24.53 17.60 -22.25
N PRO A 457 23.44 17.53 -23.03
CA PRO A 457 22.83 18.71 -23.66
C PRO A 457 22.42 19.80 -22.65
N ASP A 458 21.86 19.40 -21.51
CA ASP A 458 21.34 20.30 -20.46
C ASP A 458 22.27 20.35 -19.23
N GLY A 459 23.48 19.79 -19.31
CA GLY A 459 24.44 19.75 -18.21
C GLY A 459 23.85 19.17 -16.93
N TYR A 460 23.95 19.90 -15.83
CA TYR A 460 23.40 19.51 -14.52
C TYR A 460 21.87 19.38 -14.49
N GLN A 461 21.16 20.04 -15.39
CA GLN A 461 19.69 19.98 -15.47
C GLN A 461 19.20 18.79 -16.32
N THR A 462 20.09 17.98 -16.87
CA THR A 462 19.73 16.79 -17.65
C THR A 462 18.97 15.80 -16.77
N VAL A 463 17.75 15.43 -17.19
CA VAL A 463 16.91 14.40 -16.55
C VAL A 463 17.40 13.01 -16.97
N ILE A 464 17.77 12.18 -16.01
CA ILE A 464 18.48 10.91 -16.26
C ILE A 464 17.59 9.67 -16.34
N GLY A 465 16.26 9.86 -16.22
CA GLY A 465 15.30 8.75 -16.24
C GLY A 465 15.37 7.83 -15.02
N GLU A 466 14.51 6.81 -15.01
CA GLU A 466 14.47 5.83 -13.92
C GLU A 466 15.83 5.12 -13.76
N ASN A 467 16.35 5.10 -12.53
CA ASN A 467 17.65 4.51 -12.18
C ASN A 467 18.81 4.97 -13.07
N GLY A 468 18.71 6.16 -13.67
CA GLY A 468 19.79 6.68 -14.49
C GLY A 468 20.07 5.84 -15.74
N LYS A 469 19.02 5.33 -16.42
CA LYS A 469 19.15 4.48 -17.62
C LYS A 469 19.99 5.09 -18.75
N THR A 470 20.11 6.41 -18.77
CA THR A 470 20.90 7.16 -19.78
C THR A 470 22.38 7.22 -19.44
N LEU A 471 22.79 6.82 -18.24
CA LEU A 471 24.16 6.91 -17.75
C LEU A 471 24.84 5.54 -17.72
N SER A 472 26.16 5.52 -17.93
CA SER A 472 27.00 4.35 -17.74
C SER A 472 27.09 3.94 -16.24
N GLY A 473 27.49 2.71 -15.95
CA GLY A 473 27.68 2.25 -14.58
C GLY A 473 28.66 3.12 -13.77
N GLY A 474 29.78 3.53 -14.40
CA GLY A 474 30.77 4.41 -13.77
C GLY A 474 30.27 5.83 -13.50
N GLU A 475 29.45 6.39 -14.40
CA GLU A 475 28.83 7.70 -14.17
C GLU A 475 27.82 7.66 -13.02
N ARG A 476 26.99 6.62 -12.95
CA ARG A 476 26.08 6.41 -11.81
C ARG A 476 26.84 6.30 -10.49
N GLN A 477 27.93 5.52 -10.45
CA GLN A 477 28.76 5.38 -9.26
C GLN A 477 29.35 6.72 -8.82
N ARG A 478 29.86 7.53 -9.75
CA ARG A 478 30.39 8.87 -9.43
C ARG A 478 29.32 9.79 -8.85
N LEU A 479 28.07 9.73 -9.34
CA LEU A 479 26.96 10.50 -8.75
C LEU A 479 26.68 10.06 -7.30
N SER A 480 26.75 8.75 -7.00
CA SER A 480 26.62 8.25 -5.62
C SER A 480 27.74 8.78 -4.72
N ILE A 481 28.97 8.83 -5.24
CA ILE A 481 30.11 9.41 -4.52
C ILE A 481 29.93 10.92 -4.33
N ALA A 482 29.40 11.64 -5.32
CA ALA A 482 29.10 13.07 -5.20
C ALA A 482 28.07 13.35 -4.08
N ARG A 483 27.05 12.50 -3.94
CA ARG A 483 26.11 12.56 -2.80
C ARG A 483 26.84 12.40 -1.46
N ALA A 484 27.77 11.45 -1.38
CA ALA A 484 28.55 11.21 -0.17
C ALA A 484 29.48 12.39 0.18
N PHE A 485 30.10 13.03 -0.81
CA PHE A 485 30.85 14.27 -0.62
C PHE A 485 29.99 15.42 -0.10
N LEU A 486 28.83 15.62 -0.71
CA LEU A 486 27.91 16.68 -0.33
C LEU A 486 27.39 16.50 1.10
N LYS A 487 27.09 15.27 1.48
CA LYS A 487 26.65 14.93 2.84
C LYS A 487 27.76 15.12 3.88
N ASN A 488 29.00 14.85 3.51
CA ASN A 488 30.22 15.03 4.32
C ASN A 488 30.14 14.41 5.73
N ALA A 489 29.50 13.26 5.88
CA ALA A 489 29.36 12.60 7.18
C ALA A 489 30.70 12.08 7.73
N PRO A 490 30.86 11.95 9.08
CA PRO A 490 32.08 11.47 9.72
C PRO A 490 32.34 9.97 9.52
N VAL A 491 31.29 9.18 9.26
CA VAL A 491 31.39 7.73 9.00
C VAL A 491 31.05 7.45 7.55
N ILE A 492 31.84 6.61 6.90
CA ILE A 492 31.62 6.20 5.51
C ILE A 492 31.50 4.66 5.46
N LEU A 493 30.41 4.20 4.88
CA LEU A 493 30.24 2.78 4.51
C LEU A 493 30.39 2.65 3.00
N LEU A 494 31.34 1.84 2.58
CA LEU A 494 31.58 1.57 1.16
C LEU A 494 31.31 0.11 0.86
N ASP A 495 30.40 -0.14 -0.06
CA ASP A 495 30.22 -1.48 -0.66
C ASP A 495 30.88 -1.46 -2.04
N GLU A 496 32.14 -1.95 -2.12
CA GLU A 496 32.97 -1.84 -3.30
C GLU A 496 32.60 -2.90 -4.33
N SER A 497 31.92 -2.48 -5.40
CA SER A 497 31.77 -3.28 -6.61
C SER A 497 32.12 -2.47 -7.85
N THR A 498 33.39 -2.57 -8.26
CA THR A 498 33.88 -2.00 -9.52
C THR A 498 34.00 -3.05 -10.64
N ALA A 499 33.40 -4.23 -10.46
CA ALA A 499 33.60 -5.37 -11.34
C ALA A 499 33.13 -5.20 -12.79
N SER A 500 32.25 -4.23 -13.05
CA SER A 500 31.66 -3.97 -14.38
C SER A 500 32.01 -2.62 -14.97
N ILE A 501 33.03 -1.95 -14.44
CA ILE A 501 33.43 -0.58 -14.84
C ILE A 501 34.69 -0.65 -15.70
N ASP A 502 34.74 0.14 -16.75
CA ASP A 502 35.92 0.27 -17.60
C ASP A 502 37.12 0.85 -16.81
N PRO A 503 38.37 0.52 -17.17
CA PRO A 503 39.55 0.88 -16.39
C PRO A 503 39.76 2.39 -16.18
N GLU A 504 39.33 3.22 -17.13
CA GLU A 504 39.46 4.67 -17.00
C GLU A 504 38.52 5.22 -15.92
N ASN A 505 37.24 4.80 -15.94
CA ASN A 505 36.29 5.17 -14.92
C ASN A 505 36.61 4.58 -13.56
N GLU A 506 37.16 3.35 -13.51
CA GLU A 506 37.62 2.74 -12.26
C GLU A 506 38.71 3.58 -11.58
N THR A 507 39.69 4.07 -12.34
CA THR A 507 40.74 4.95 -11.81
C THR A 507 40.19 6.25 -11.24
N LYS A 508 39.22 6.89 -11.94
CA LYS A 508 38.57 8.11 -11.49
C LYS A 508 37.75 7.87 -10.20
N ILE A 509 37.04 6.76 -10.12
CA ILE A 509 36.28 6.36 -8.95
C ILE A 509 37.19 6.12 -7.75
N GLN A 510 38.30 5.39 -7.93
CA GLN A 510 39.26 5.13 -6.84
C GLN A 510 39.90 6.42 -6.33
N GLN A 511 40.26 7.36 -7.22
CA GLN A 511 40.75 8.67 -6.81
C GLN A 511 39.70 9.48 -6.03
N ALA A 512 38.45 9.46 -6.47
CA ALA A 512 37.35 10.11 -5.77
C ALA A 512 37.11 9.48 -4.38
N ILE A 513 37.08 8.15 -4.30
CA ILE A 513 36.99 7.43 -3.01
C ILE A 513 38.16 7.79 -2.09
N GLY A 514 39.39 7.78 -2.62
CA GLY A 514 40.60 8.14 -1.84
C GLY A 514 40.54 9.56 -1.24
N ARG A 515 39.87 10.51 -1.93
CA ARG A 515 39.60 11.85 -1.36
C ARG A 515 38.47 11.84 -0.34
N LEU A 516 37.41 11.04 -0.58
CA LEU A 516 36.23 10.98 0.27
C LEU A 516 36.56 10.43 1.66
N ILE A 517 37.45 9.44 1.75
CA ILE A 517 37.76 8.71 2.99
C ILE A 517 38.75 9.44 3.91
N GLN A 518 39.38 10.54 3.45
CA GLN A 518 40.39 11.26 4.24
C GLN A 518 39.81 11.78 5.56
N ASN A 519 40.47 11.47 6.68
CA ASN A 519 40.06 11.86 8.03
C ASN A 519 38.64 11.40 8.44
N LYS A 520 38.15 10.29 7.87
CA LYS A 520 36.85 9.70 8.18
C LYS A 520 37.00 8.33 8.84
N THR A 521 36.00 7.89 9.58
CA THR A 521 35.88 6.48 9.99
C THR A 521 35.28 5.71 8.84
N VAL A 522 36.01 4.72 8.33
CA VAL A 522 35.59 4.04 7.10
C VAL A 522 35.44 2.55 7.32
N LEU A 523 34.31 1.99 6.92
CA LEU A 523 34.09 0.55 6.85
C LEU A 523 33.86 0.16 5.39
N ILE A 524 34.79 -0.63 4.83
CA ILE A 524 34.77 -1.02 3.41
C ILE A 524 34.46 -2.52 3.29
N ILE A 525 33.49 -2.88 2.47
CA ILE A 525 33.32 -4.26 1.99
C ILE A 525 34.17 -4.40 0.72
N ALA A 526 35.23 -5.18 0.81
CA ALA A 526 36.17 -5.31 -0.29
C ALA A 526 35.95 -6.60 -1.08
N HIS A 527 35.78 -6.45 -2.38
CA HIS A 527 35.79 -7.53 -3.35
C HIS A 527 37.16 -7.70 -4.03
N LYS A 528 37.93 -6.60 -4.15
CA LYS A 528 39.30 -6.60 -4.70
C LYS A 528 40.31 -6.47 -3.57
N LEU A 529 41.01 -7.55 -3.24
CA LEU A 529 41.94 -7.57 -2.10
C LEU A 529 43.16 -6.66 -2.26
N ARG A 530 43.46 -6.25 -3.50
CA ARG A 530 44.53 -5.28 -3.77
C ARG A 530 44.21 -3.87 -3.24
N THR A 531 42.95 -3.51 -3.19
CA THR A 531 42.51 -2.18 -2.73
C THR A 531 42.59 -2.05 -1.21
N VAL A 532 42.60 -3.17 -0.48
CA VAL A 532 42.65 -3.18 0.99
C VAL A 532 44.04 -3.31 1.58
N ALA A 533 45.07 -3.53 0.76
CA ALA A 533 46.45 -3.62 1.23
C ALA A 533 46.96 -2.34 1.94
N GLY A 534 46.31 -1.19 1.66
CA GLY A 534 46.60 0.10 2.31
C GLY A 534 45.66 0.46 3.46
N CYS A 535 44.77 -0.44 3.88
CA CYS A 535 43.87 -0.19 5.00
C CYS A 535 44.58 -0.34 6.35
N ASP A 536 44.16 0.46 7.34
CA ASP A 536 44.71 0.44 8.69
C ASP A 536 44.38 -0.88 9.40
N LYS A 537 43.25 -1.47 9.09
CA LYS A 537 42.74 -2.70 9.66
C LYS A 537 41.99 -3.56 8.64
N ILE A 538 42.25 -4.85 8.67
CA ILE A 538 41.53 -5.85 7.87
C ILE A 538 40.89 -6.85 8.84
N VAL A 539 39.58 -7.08 8.68
CA VAL A 539 38.80 -8.09 9.40
C VAL A 539 38.39 -9.16 8.41
N VAL A 540 38.88 -10.36 8.61
CA VAL A 540 38.59 -11.51 7.74
C VAL A 540 37.45 -12.32 8.33
N LEU A 541 36.39 -12.44 7.58
CA LEU A 541 35.19 -13.20 7.96
C LEU A 541 35.19 -14.56 7.27
N ASP A 542 34.88 -15.58 8.05
CA ASP A 542 34.56 -16.92 7.55
C ASP A 542 33.34 -17.47 8.24
N SER A 543 32.40 -17.97 7.43
CA SER A 543 31.20 -18.67 7.93
C SER A 543 30.46 -17.93 9.05
N GLY A 544 30.40 -16.59 8.97
CA GLY A 544 29.70 -15.71 9.92
C GLY A 544 30.48 -15.36 11.19
N SER A 545 31.76 -15.66 11.27
CA SER A 545 32.63 -15.34 12.41
C SER A 545 33.88 -14.60 11.96
N VAL A 546 34.53 -13.86 12.88
CA VAL A 546 35.85 -13.25 12.63
C VAL A 546 36.91 -14.35 12.72
N ALA A 547 37.56 -14.66 11.59
CA ALA A 547 38.61 -15.64 11.50
C ALA A 547 39.98 -15.03 11.78
N GLU A 548 40.28 -13.85 11.24
CA GLU A 548 41.55 -13.16 11.36
C GLU A 548 41.33 -11.64 11.44
N GLU A 549 42.23 -10.95 12.12
CA GLU A 549 42.25 -9.51 12.27
C GLU A 549 43.66 -8.96 12.29
N GLY A 550 43.98 -7.95 11.49
CA GLY A 550 45.33 -7.37 11.44
C GLY A 550 45.54 -6.37 10.31
N THR A 551 46.77 -6.02 10.02
CA THR A 551 47.19 -5.27 8.82
C THR A 551 47.50 -6.24 7.68
N HIS A 552 47.66 -5.71 6.46
CA HIS A 552 48.03 -6.52 5.30
C HIS A 552 49.32 -7.34 5.57
N GLU A 553 50.35 -6.69 6.11
CA GLU A 553 51.64 -7.31 6.37
C GLU A 553 51.52 -8.48 7.38
N THR A 554 50.84 -8.23 8.52
CA THR A 554 50.67 -9.23 9.57
C THR A 554 49.87 -10.44 9.09
N LEU A 555 48.80 -10.23 8.31
CA LEU A 555 47.97 -11.30 7.78
C LEU A 555 48.67 -12.11 6.66
N MET A 556 49.52 -11.45 5.87
CA MET A 556 50.34 -12.13 4.87
C MET A 556 51.40 -13.03 5.53
N GLU A 557 52.02 -12.58 6.65
CA GLU A 557 53.00 -13.37 7.43
C GLU A 557 52.33 -14.57 8.10
N GLN A 558 51.10 -14.45 8.60
CA GLN A 558 50.36 -15.54 9.25
C GLN A 558 50.00 -16.68 8.28
N LYS A 559 49.99 -16.44 6.97
CA LYS A 559 49.63 -17.40 5.91
C LYS A 559 48.29 -18.11 6.13
N GLY A 560 47.33 -17.40 6.70
CA GLY A 560 45.98 -17.87 6.99
C GLY A 560 45.00 -17.73 5.82
N LEU A 561 43.75 -17.51 6.14
CA LEU A 561 42.68 -17.37 5.15
C LEU A 561 42.89 -16.14 4.26
N TYR A 562 43.33 -15.01 4.84
CA TYR A 562 43.62 -13.80 4.08
C TYR A 562 44.68 -14.04 3.00
N TYR A 563 45.80 -14.67 3.38
CA TYR A 563 46.88 -15.01 2.46
C TYR A 563 46.37 -15.88 1.30
N LYS A 564 45.58 -16.91 1.62
CA LYS A 564 45.01 -17.81 0.62
C LYS A 564 44.14 -17.04 -0.38
N LEU A 565 43.22 -16.19 0.11
CA LEU A 565 42.33 -15.39 -0.72
C LEU A 565 43.08 -14.39 -1.59
N TYR A 566 44.08 -13.69 -1.02
CA TYR A 566 44.94 -12.73 -1.72
C TYR A 566 45.75 -13.40 -2.84
N THR A 567 46.34 -14.55 -2.57
CA THR A 567 47.13 -15.29 -3.55
C THR A 567 46.26 -15.79 -4.70
N LEU A 568 45.13 -16.41 -4.39
CA LEU A 568 44.18 -16.87 -5.42
C LEU A 568 43.68 -15.72 -6.32
N GLN A 569 43.40 -14.55 -5.74
CA GLN A 569 42.97 -13.41 -6.54
C GLN A 569 44.11 -12.83 -7.40
N SER A 570 45.33 -12.85 -6.89
CA SER A 570 46.53 -12.40 -7.63
C SER A 570 46.86 -13.35 -8.79
N GLU A 571 46.72 -14.66 -8.59
CA GLU A 571 46.89 -15.67 -9.65
C GLU A 571 45.83 -15.58 -10.74
N SER A 572 44.60 -15.27 -10.39
CA SER A 572 43.50 -15.11 -11.36
C SER A 572 43.71 -13.96 -12.35
N LEU A 573 44.48 -12.94 -11.99
CA LEU A 573 44.85 -11.82 -12.86
C LEU A 573 45.89 -12.19 -13.92
N VAL A 574 46.62 -13.27 -13.70
CA VAL A 574 47.62 -13.78 -14.65
C VAL A 574 47.00 -14.74 -15.66
N TRP A 575 45.73 -15.15 -15.44
CA TRP A 575 45.03 -16.04 -16.35
C TRP A 575 44.84 -15.42 -17.74
N LYS A 576 45.52 -15.98 -18.73
CA LYS A 576 45.39 -15.61 -20.14
C LYS A 576 44.39 -16.57 -20.81
N VAL A 577 43.36 -16.03 -21.44
CA VAL A 577 42.59 -16.80 -22.42
C VAL A 577 43.53 -17.20 -23.53
N ARG A 578 43.94 -18.46 -23.58
CA ARG A 578 44.59 -18.98 -24.78
C ARG A 578 43.54 -19.07 -25.88
N ALA A 579 43.76 -18.28 -26.95
CA ALA A 579 43.02 -18.41 -28.20
C ALA A 579 43.32 -19.77 -28.82
#